data_b07dacd88c7acb8fa0381d0340314c30
#
_entry.id   b07dacd88c7acb8fa0381d0340314c30
#
_cell.length_a   1.000
_cell.length_b   1.000
_cell.length_c   1.000
_cell.angle_alpha   90.00
_cell.angle_beta   90.00
_cell.angle_gamma   90.00
#
_symmetry.space_group_name_H-M   'P 1'
#
loop_
_entity.id
_entity.type
_entity.pdbx_description
1 polymer ?
#
loop_
_entity_poly.entity_id
_entity_poly.type
_entity_poly.pdbx_seq_one_letter_code
_entity_poly.pdbx_strand_id
1 'polypeptide(L)' 'MRRRFVSFFEFDCSDRTFEEIQIFAGFQDSNLDMLSKCFKSVCMIRDQKIKVELNETLSAHKVEEVIEACFSIMGL' A
#
# COMPACT_ATOMS: atom_id res chain seq x y z
N MET A 1 -16.01 -14.80 22.42
CA MET A 1 -14.93 -14.04 21.76
C MET A 1 -15.33 -13.70 20.34
N ARG A 2 -15.23 -12.44 19.97
CA ARG A 2 -15.58 -12.02 18.62
C ARG A 2 -14.44 -12.25 17.68
N ARG A 3 -14.70 -12.87 16.55
CA ARG A 3 -13.76 -12.91 15.45
C ARG A 3 -13.85 -11.62 14.67
N ARG A 4 -12.70 -11.01 14.41
CA ARG A 4 -12.59 -9.90 13.50
C ARG A 4 -12.22 -10.43 12.13
N PHE A 5 -13.01 -10.07 11.15
CA PHE A 5 -12.62 -10.31 9.77
C PHE A 5 -11.72 -9.18 9.32
N VAL A 6 -10.55 -9.55 8.85
CA VAL A 6 -9.57 -8.60 8.33
C VAL A 6 -9.56 -8.74 6.82
N SER A 7 -9.81 -7.62 6.14
CA SER A 7 -9.73 -7.57 4.69
C SER A 7 -8.48 -6.81 4.29
N PHE A 8 -7.80 -7.30 3.26
CA PHE A 8 -6.67 -6.61 2.66
C PHE A 8 -7.02 -6.16 1.26
N PHE A 9 -6.67 -4.92 0.94
CA PHE A 9 -6.69 -4.44 -0.42
C PHE A 9 -5.34 -4.79 -1.05
N GLU A 10 -5.36 -5.36 -2.25
CA GLU A 10 -4.14 -5.69 -2.98
C GLU A 10 -4.05 -4.82 -4.22
N PHE A 11 -2.98 -4.04 -4.30
CA PHE A 11 -2.67 -3.24 -5.48
C PHE A 11 -1.61 -3.99 -6.28
N ASP A 12 -1.97 -4.42 -7.48
CA ASP A 12 -1.10 -5.22 -8.33
C ASP A 12 -0.05 -4.34 -9.00
N CYS A 13 1.22 -4.64 -8.74
CA CYS A 13 2.36 -3.94 -9.30
C CYS A 13 3.16 -4.83 -10.26
N SER A 14 2.54 -5.88 -10.79
CA SER A 14 3.23 -6.83 -11.65
C SER A 14 3.71 -6.23 -12.98
N ASP A 15 3.12 -5.10 -13.39
CA ASP A 15 3.54 -4.35 -14.58
C ASP A 15 4.69 -3.39 -14.30
N ARG A 16 5.18 -3.34 -13.06
CA ARG A 16 6.28 -2.45 -12.69
C ARG A 16 7.53 -3.26 -12.40
N THR A 17 8.68 -2.60 -12.60
CA THR A 17 9.95 -3.25 -12.30
C THR A 17 10.17 -3.33 -10.79
N PHE A 18 11.04 -4.26 -10.41
CA PHE A 18 11.44 -4.39 -9.02
C PHE A 18 12.02 -3.08 -8.47
N GLU A 19 12.82 -2.39 -9.30
CA GLU A 19 13.40 -1.10 -8.92
C GLU A 19 12.34 -0.04 -8.65
N GLU A 20 11.32 0.01 -9.49
CA GLU A 20 10.23 0.97 -9.30
C GLU A 20 9.50 0.73 -7.99
N ILE A 21 9.26 -0.54 -7.66
CA ILE A 21 8.61 -0.90 -6.41
C ILE A 21 9.48 -0.50 -5.22
N GLN A 22 10.80 -0.71 -5.33
CA GLN A 22 11.73 -0.30 -4.27
C GLN A 22 11.76 1.21 -4.07
N ILE A 23 11.70 1.97 -5.16
CA ILE A 23 11.62 3.44 -5.08
C ILE A 23 10.32 3.85 -4.37
N PHE A 24 9.23 3.21 -4.71
CA PHE A 24 7.95 3.48 -4.05
C PHE A 24 8.03 3.20 -2.55
N ALA A 25 8.60 2.08 -2.16
CA ALA A 25 8.74 1.71 -0.75
C ALA A 25 9.65 2.65 0.03
N GLY A 26 10.66 3.20 -0.66
CA GLY A 26 11.61 4.11 -0.06
C GLY A 26 12.72 3.39 0.68
N PHE A 27 13.70 4.16 1.14
CA PHE A 27 14.85 3.63 1.85
C PHE A 27 14.39 2.97 3.17
N GLN A 28 14.71 1.72 3.34
CA GLN A 28 14.30 0.92 4.50
C GLN A 28 12.78 0.98 4.75
N ASP A 29 12.02 0.95 3.64
CA ASP A 29 10.56 0.99 3.68
C ASP A 29 9.99 2.25 4.35
N SER A 30 10.72 3.35 4.31
CA SER A 30 10.30 4.59 4.95
C SER A 30 8.98 5.13 4.41
N ASN A 31 8.75 4.99 3.10
CA ASN A 31 7.50 5.42 2.49
C ASN A 31 6.34 4.51 2.88
N LEU A 32 6.59 3.21 2.99
CA LEU A 32 5.58 2.28 3.48
C LEU A 32 5.19 2.59 4.92
N ASP A 33 6.17 2.90 5.76
CA ASP A 33 5.90 3.31 7.14
C ASP A 33 5.04 4.57 7.19
N MET A 34 5.36 5.53 6.33
CA MET A 34 4.58 6.76 6.24
C MET A 34 3.14 6.47 5.83
N LEU A 35 2.94 5.62 4.83
CA LEU A 35 1.60 5.23 4.39
C LEU A 35 0.84 4.49 5.48
N SER A 36 1.52 3.60 6.21
CA SER A 36 0.92 2.90 7.34
C SER A 36 0.40 3.87 8.38
N LYS A 37 1.17 4.91 8.67
CA LYS A 37 0.76 5.94 9.62
C LYS A 37 -0.40 6.77 9.09
N CYS A 38 -0.37 7.12 7.80
CA CYS A 38 -1.45 7.89 7.16
C CYS A 38 -2.76 7.11 7.16
N PHE A 39 -2.70 5.84 6.82
CA PHE A 39 -3.90 4.99 6.79
C PHE A 39 -4.29 4.47 8.17
N LYS A 40 -3.38 4.57 9.15
CA LYS A 40 -3.52 3.93 10.46
C LYS A 40 -3.76 2.44 10.30
N SER A 41 -3.00 1.82 9.42
CA SER A 41 -3.19 0.45 9.02
C SER A 41 -1.87 -0.14 8.54
N VAL A 42 -1.80 -1.46 8.48
CA VAL A 42 -0.60 -2.16 8.03
C VAL A 42 -0.51 -2.11 6.51
N CYS A 43 0.65 -1.68 6.01
CA CYS A 43 0.97 -1.71 4.59
C CYS A 43 2.19 -2.60 4.39
N MET A 44 2.13 -3.47 3.40
CA MET A 44 3.26 -4.35 3.07
C MET A 44 3.32 -4.61 1.57
N ILE A 45 4.48 -5.03 1.10
CA ILE A 45 4.67 -5.42 -0.29
C ILE A 45 5.06 -6.89 -0.30
N ARG A 46 4.32 -7.69 -1.07
CA ARG A 46 4.61 -9.12 -1.29
C ARG A 46 4.26 -9.50 -2.71
N ASP A 47 5.15 -10.27 -3.35
CA ASP A 47 4.91 -10.83 -4.68
C ASP A 47 4.46 -9.76 -5.69
N GLN A 48 5.13 -8.61 -5.66
CA GLN A 48 4.80 -7.46 -6.53
C GLN A 48 3.38 -6.94 -6.32
N LYS A 49 2.88 -7.06 -5.09
CA LYS A 49 1.58 -6.50 -4.72
C LYS A 49 1.72 -5.69 -3.45
N ILE A 50 1.07 -4.54 -3.42
CA ILE A 50 0.98 -3.72 -2.23
C ILE A 50 -0.29 -4.11 -1.49
N LYS A 51 -0.14 -4.59 -0.26
CA LYS A 51 -1.27 -5.02 0.56
C LYS A 51 -1.50 -4.03 1.68
N VAL A 52 -2.73 -3.59 1.82
CA VAL A 52 -3.12 -2.66 2.86
C VAL A 52 -4.31 -3.24 3.61
N GLU A 53 -4.19 -3.35 4.92
CA GLU A 53 -5.29 -3.80 5.75
C GLU A 53 -6.39 -2.75 5.77
N LEU A 54 -7.60 -3.15 5.42
CA LEU A 54 -8.76 -2.26 5.41
C LEU A 54 -9.44 -2.25 6.78
N ASN A 55 -10.02 -1.12 7.12
CA ASN A 55 -10.80 -0.97 8.34
C ASN A 55 -12.09 -0.20 8.03
N GLU A 56 -12.88 0.07 9.05
CA GLU A 56 -14.18 0.72 8.88
C GLU A 56 -14.10 2.10 8.24
N THR A 57 -12.98 2.80 8.45
CA THR A 57 -12.80 4.16 7.96
C THR A 57 -11.97 4.24 6.68
N LEU A 58 -11.37 3.13 6.26
CA LEU A 58 -10.47 3.10 5.12
C LEU A 58 -11.06 2.23 4.02
N SER A 59 -11.46 2.84 2.93
CA SER A 59 -12.00 2.13 1.78
C SER A 59 -10.89 1.73 0.80
N ALA A 60 -11.14 0.66 0.04
CA ALA A 60 -10.23 0.21 -1.00
C ALA A 60 -10.01 1.29 -2.06
N HIS A 61 -11.06 2.02 -2.41
CA HIS A 61 -10.99 3.09 -3.40
C HIS A 61 -10.02 4.19 -2.97
N LYS A 62 -10.08 4.56 -1.69
CA LYS A 62 -9.18 5.59 -1.14
C LYS A 62 -7.73 5.14 -1.17
N VAL A 63 -7.48 3.88 -0.80
CA VAL A 63 -6.14 3.30 -0.82
C VAL A 63 -5.60 3.31 -2.25
N GLU A 64 -6.39 2.88 -3.22
CA GLU A 64 -6.00 2.85 -4.62
C GLU A 64 -5.64 4.25 -5.12
N GLU A 65 -6.47 5.25 -4.82
CA GLU A 65 -6.20 6.64 -5.20
C GLU A 65 -4.87 7.14 -4.65
N VAL A 66 -4.62 6.88 -3.38
CA VAL A 66 -3.39 7.36 -2.73
C VAL A 66 -2.17 6.68 -3.33
N ILE A 67 -2.23 5.37 -3.54
CA ILE A 67 -1.11 4.62 -4.13
C ILE A 67 -0.81 5.11 -5.55
N GLU A 68 -1.84 5.28 -6.38
CA GLU A 68 -1.67 5.78 -7.74
C GLU A 68 -1.10 7.20 -7.74
N ALA A 69 -1.56 8.05 -6.84
CA ALA A 69 -1.04 9.40 -6.71
C ALA A 69 0.45 9.38 -6.33
N CYS A 70 0.85 8.49 -5.42
CA CYS A 70 2.25 8.35 -5.04
C CYS A 70 3.13 7.95 -6.22
N PHE A 71 2.71 6.96 -7.00
CA PHE A 71 3.43 6.56 -8.19
C PHE A 71 3.56 7.72 -9.19
N SER A 72 2.48 8.46 -9.38
CA SER A 72 2.46 9.59 -10.30
C SER A 72 3.42 10.69 -9.86
N ILE A 73 3.40 11.05 -8.57
CA ILE A 73 4.28 12.09 -8.03
C ILE A 73 5.74 11.69 -8.16
N MET A 74 6.04 10.42 -7.97
CA MET A 74 7.40 9.90 -8.09
C MET A 74 7.87 9.74 -9.54
N GLY A 75 6.97 9.89 -10.50
CA GLY A 75 7.29 9.72 -11.91
C GLY A 75 7.46 8.26 -12.34
N LEU A 76 6.79 7.39 -11.63
CA LEU A 76 6.89 5.95 -11.89
C LEU A 76 5.75 5.42 -12.76
#